data_d5f4dc71818ca2d913a307775935a1d2
#
_entry.id   d5f4dc71818ca2d913a307775935a1d2
#
_cell.length_a   1.000
_cell.length_b   1.000
_cell.length_c   1.000
_cell.angle_alpha   90.00
_cell.angle_beta   90.00
_cell.angle_gamma   90.00
#
_symmetry.space_group_name_H-M   'P 1'
#
loop_
_entity.id
_entity.type
_entity.pdbx_description
1 polymer ?
#
loop_
_entity_poly.entity_id
_entity_poly.type
_entity_poly.pdbx_seq_one_letter_code
_entity_poly.pdbx_strand_id
1 'polypeptide(L)'
;MKFFKGMLFVACSLFAVNSYSMGFSKKYVKCMESSNNQIKIINFCQAKELKAQNKRMKKLFKKNMALSNNQEKSSLNIIQIQWASQRDLSCGLRNKKPKQFTTANMGCSLQLTSSRADMLEVQVKNKTFSR
;
A
#
# COMPACT_ATOMS: atom_id res chain seq x y z
N MET A 1 6.19 58.25 21.54
CA MET A 1 6.61 57.09 20.77
C MET A 1 5.65 55.97 21.08
N LYS A 2 4.73 55.66 20.22
CA LYS A 2 3.83 54.53 20.37
C LYS A 2 4.35 53.40 19.51
N PHE A 3 4.90 52.36 20.13
CA PHE A 3 5.33 51.15 19.50
C PHE A 3 4.07 50.33 19.12
N PHE A 4 3.72 50.29 17.84
CA PHE A 4 2.77 49.33 17.32
C PHE A 4 3.41 47.95 17.32
N LYS A 5 3.05 47.12 18.31
CA LYS A 5 3.31 45.70 18.26
C LYS A 5 2.36 45.10 17.22
N GLY A 6 2.83 44.97 16.00
CA GLY A 6 2.19 44.15 14.98
C GLY A 6 2.27 42.68 15.37
N MET A 7 1.17 42.15 15.88
CA MET A 7 0.98 40.75 16.15
C MET A 7 0.70 40.04 14.82
N LEU A 8 1.77 39.46 14.26
CA LEU A 8 1.68 38.64 13.06
C LEU A 8 0.98 37.34 13.45
N PHE A 9 -0.33 37.26 13.23
CA PHE A 9 -1.04 35.99 13.24
C PHE A 9 -0.61 35.19 12.00
N VAL A 10 0.35 34.31 12.18
CA VAL A 10 0.59 33.24 11.22
C VAL A 10 -0.61 32.30 11.32
N ALA A 11 -1.56 32.48 10.43
CA ALA A 11 -2.61 31.51 10.21
C ALA A 11 -1.94 30.26 9.64
N CYS A 12 -1.62 29.30 10.47
CA CYS A 12 -1.33 27.93 10.07
C CYS A 12 -2.62 27.39 9.44
N SER A 13 -2.75 27.55 8.14
CA SER A 13 -3.74 26.85 7.35
C SER A 13 -3.42 25.37 7.51
N LEU A 14 -4.13 24.70 8.40
CA LEU A 14 -4.22 23.26 8.46
C LEU A 14 -4.85 22.82 7.14
N PHE A 15 -4.02 22.64 6.12
CA PHE A 15 -4.40 21.82 5.00
C PHE A 15 -4.68 20.45 5.61
N ALA A 16 -5.96 20.16 5.80
CA ALA A 16 -6.42 18.81 5.97
C ALA A 16 -6.04 18.08 4.67
N VAL A 17 -4.81 17.58 4.63
CA VAL A 17 -4.40 16.60 3.65
C VAL A 17 -5.38 15.47 3.91
N ASN A 18 -6.38 15.31 3.06
CA ASN A 18 -7.10 14.06 2.96
C ASN A 18 -6.05 13.02 2.61
N SER A 19 -5.36 12.53 3.62
CA SER A 19 -4.54 11.35 3.51
C SER A 19 -5.53 10.20 3.28
N TYR A 20 -5.87 10.00 2.00
CA TYR A 20 -6.24 8.66 1.59
C TYR A 20 -5.16 7.79 2.20
N SER A 21 -5.55 6.87 3.07
CA SER A 21 -4.58 6.04 3.77
C SER A 21 -3.91 5.13 2.74
N MET A 22 -2.92 5.70 2.07
CA MET A 22 -1.96 4.93 1.31
C MET A 22 -1.23 4.09 2.35
N GLY A 23 -1.15 2.81 2.11
CA GLY A 23 -0.51 1.90 3.03
C GLY A 23 -1.47 0.94 3.71
N PHE A 24 -1.17 0.62 4.95
CA PHE A 24 -1.88 -0.40 5.70
C PHE A 24 -3.27 0.05 6.17
N SER A 25 -4.18 -0.92 6.30
CA SER A 25 -5.52 -0.64 6.81
C SER A 25 -5.52 -0.25 8.29
N LYS A 26 -6.52 0.52 8.71
CA LYS A 26 -6.73 0.85 10.13
C LYS A 26 -6.91 -0.39 11.00
N LYS A 27 -7.53 -1.44 10.44
CA LYS A 27 -7.70 -2.73 11.12
C LYS A 27 -6.36 -3.40 11.42
N TYR A 28 -5.43 -3.34 10.46
CA TYR A 28 -4.09 -3.87 10.66
C TYR A 28 -3.33 -3.11 11.73
N VAL A 29 -3.35 -1.78 11.70
CA VAL A 29 -2.69 -0.94 12.70
C VAL A 29 -3.21 -1.28 14.10
N LYS A 30 -4.53 -1.33 14.30
CA LYS A 30 -5.16 -1.71 15.58
C LYS A 30 -4.78 -3.13 16.00
N CYS A 31 -4.75 -4.07 15.07
CA CYS A 31 -4.35 -5.45 15.32
C CYS A 31 -2.91 -5.52 15.84
N MET A 32 -1.99 -4.78 15.21
CA MET A 32 -0.58 -4.73 15.62
C MET A 32 -0.40 -4.06 16.98
N GLU A 33 -1.11 -2.96 17.25
CA GLU A 33 -1.11 -2.28 18.55
C GLU A 33 -1.57 -3.20 19.69
N SER A 34 -2.56 -4.04 19.42
CA SER A 34 -3.11 -5.01 20.38
C SER A 34 -2.26 -6.27 20.52
N SER A 35 -1.21 -6.45 19.73
CA SER A 35 -0.43 -7.70 19.70
C SER A 35 0.46 -7.91 20.92
N ASN A 36 0.81 -6.83 21.63
CA ASN A 36 1.75 -6.85 22.76
C ASN A 36 3.04 -7.61 22.44
N ASN A 37 3.56 -7.45 21.22
CA ASN A 37 4.75 -8.14 20.70
C ASN A 37 4.64 -9.68 20.67
N GLN A 38 3.45 -10.24 20.75
CA GLN A 38 3.24 -11.67 20.63
C GLN A 38 3.32 -12.12 19.16
N ILE A 39 4.31 -12.92 18.82
CA ILE A 39 4.60 -13.34 17.44
C ILE A 39 3.41 -14.01 16.77
N LYS A 40 2.66 -14.85 17.48
CA LYS A 40 1.46 -15.50 16.92
C LYS A 40 0.40 -14.47 16.50
N ILE A 41 0.20 -13.42 17.28
CA ILE A 41 -0.76 -12.36 16.99
C ILE A 41 -0.24 -11.48 15.85
N ILE A 42 1.04 -11.14 15.86
CA ILE A 42 1.69 -10.39 14.77
C ILE A 42 1.52 -11.14 13.45
N ASN A 43 1.81 -12.44 13.42
CA ASN A 43 1.65 -13.27 12.22
C ASN A 43 0.19 -13.31 11.74
N PHE A 44 -0.76 -13.40 12.65
CA PHE A 44 -2.18 -13.36 12.33
C PHE A 44 -2.58 -12.00 11.73
N CYS A 45 -2.16 -10.89 12.33
CA CYS A 45 -2.40 -9.55 11.82
C CYS A 45 -1.83 -9.36 10.41
N GLN A 46 -0.58 -9.77 10.21
CA GLN A 46 0.10 -9.68 8.93
C GLN A 46 -0.58 -10.54 7.85
N ALA A 47 -0.99 -11.75 8.18
CA ALA A 47 -1.65 -12.66 7.24
C ALA A 47 -3.00 -12.09 6.77
N LYS A 48 -3.80 -11.54 7.70
CA LYS A 48 -5.07 -10.89 7.36
C LYS A 48 -4.86 -9.68 6.47
N GLU A 49 -3.91 -8.83 6.80
CA GLU A 49 -3.61 -7.63 6.01
C GLU A 49 -3.05 -7.99 4.63
N LEU A 50 -2.15 -8.97 4.54
CA LEU A 50 -1.62 -9.43 3.26
C LEU A 50 -2.74 -9.92 2.33
N LYS A 51 -3.70 -10.67 2.86
CA LYS A 51 -4.88 -11.10 2.09
C LYS A 51 -5.71 -9.90 1.60
N ALA A 52 -5.92 -8.91 2.46
CA ALA A 52 -6.66 -7.68 2.11
C ALA A 52 -5.91 -6.85 1.05
N GLN A 53 -4.60 -6.67 1.20
CA GLN A 53 -3.79 -5.92 0.24
C GLN A 53 -3.64 -6.64 -1.10
N ASN A 54 -3.53 -7.95 -1.12
CA ASN A 54 -3.57 -8.74 -2.36
C ASN A 54 -4.90 -8.55 -3.11
N LYS A 55 -6.01 -8.59 -2.39
CA LYS A 55 -7.34 -8.36 -2.98
C LYS A 55 -7.46 -6.93 -3.54
N ARG A 56 -7.01 -5.93 -2.79
CA ARG A 56 -6.97 -4.52 -3.21
C ARG A 56 -6.11 -4.35 -4.46
N MET A 57 -4.90 -4.88 -4.45
CA MET A 57 -3.97 -4.81 -5.58
C MET A 57 -4.57 -5.43 -6.86
N LYS A 58 -5.15 -6.63 -6.76
CA LYS A 58 -5.80 -7.30 -7.91
C LYS A 58 -6.97 -6.49 -8.47
N LYS A 59 -7.77 -5.89 -7.59
CA LYS A 59 -8.90 -5.03 -8.00
C LYS A 59 -8.40 -3.79 -8.75
N LEU A 60 -7.38 -3.13 -8.22
CA LEU A 60 -6.79 -1.94 -8.84
C LEU A 60 -6.08 -2.26 -10.16
N PHE A 61 -5.40 -3.40 -10.25
CA PHE A 61 -4.80 -3.87 -11.48
C PHE A 61 -5.86 -4.09 -12.58
N LYS A 62 -6.95 -4.78 -12.27
CA LYS A 62 -8.07 -4.97 -13.21
C LYS A 62 -8.65 -3.64 -13.67
N LYS A 63 -8.83 -2.69 -12.76
CA LYS A 63 -9.35 -1.36 -13.08
C LYS A 63 -8.37 -0.58 -13.98
N ASN A 64 -7.09 -0.65 -13.70
CA ASN A 64 -6.05 -0.04 -14.53
C ASN A 64 -6.03 -0.64 -15.94
N MET A 65 -6.12 -1.96 -16.04
CA MET A 65 -6.24 -2.66 -17.33
C MET A 65 -7.48 -2.21 -18.14
N ALA A 66 -8.62 -2.08 -17.48
CA ALA A 66 -9.86 -1.63 -18.14
C ALA A 66 -9.77 -0.19 -18.68
N LEU A 67 -8.96 0.66 -18.06
CA LEU A 67 -8.72 2.05 -18.46
C LEU A 67 -7.58 2.20 -19.50
N SER A 68 -6.98 1.12 -19.94
CA SER A 68 -5.79 1.09 -20.78
C SER A 68 -6.10 0.66 -22.21
N ASN A 69 -5.33 1.17 -23.18
CA ASN A 69 -5.33 0.66 -24.54
C ASN A 69 -4.57 -0.69 -24.64
N ASN A 70 -4.58 -1.33 -25.80
CA ASN A 70 -3.98 -2.67 -25.97
C ASN A 70 -2.47 -2.71 -25.71
N GLN A 71 -1.74 -1.68 -26.11
CA GLN A 71 -0.29 -1.59 -25.86
C GLN A 71 0.01 -1.42 -24.38
N GLU A 72 -0.73 -0.55 -23.69
CA GLU A 72 -0.62 -0.35 -22.25
C GLU A 72 -0.98 -1.63 -21.47
N LYS A 73 -2.03 -2.35 -21.89
CA LYS A 73 -2.42 -3.62 -21.26
C LYS A 73 -1.29 -4.65 -21.32
N SER A 74 -0.64 -4.77 -22.46
CA SER A 74 0.51 -5.67 -22.62
C SER A 74 1.65 -5.29 -21.67
N SER A 75 2.02 -4.02 -21.62
CA SER A 75 3.06 -3.51 -20.73
C SER A 75 2.71 -3.70 -19.26
N LEU A 76 1.49 -3.37 -18.86
CA LEU A 76 1.00 -3.54 -17.49
C LEU A 76 1.07 -5.00 -17.04
N ASN A 77 0.70 -5.92 -17.93
CA ASN A 77 0.72 -7.34 -17.62
C ASN A 77 2.15 -7.85 -17.39
N ILE A 78 3.08 -7.49 -18.27
CA ILE A 78 4.51 -7.84 -18.13
C ILE A 78 5.08 -7.28 -16.83
N ILE A 79 4.84 -6.00 -16.55
CA ILE A 79 5.32 -5.34 -15.34
C ILE A 79 4.75 -6.01 -14.08
N GLN A 80 3.47 -6.39 -14.10
CA GLN A 80 2.84 -7.05 -12.95
C GLN A 80 3.45 -8.43 -12.67
N ILE A 81 3.72 -9.22 -13.72
CA ILE A 81 4.37 -10.52 -13.60
C ILE A 81 5.79 -10.37 -13.05
N GLN A 82 6.55 -9.42 -13.60
CA GLN A 82 7.92 -9.14 -13.14
C GLN A 82 7.94 -8.66 -11.69
N TRP A 83 7.02 -7.78 -11.32
CA TRP A 83 6.87 -7.30 -9.96
C TRP A 83 6.60 -8.45 -8.96
N ALA A 84 5.64 -9.33 -9.29
CA ALA A 84 5.31 -10.47 -8.43
C ALA A 84 6.51 -11.41 -8.24
N SER A 85 7.23 -11.70 -9.32
CA SER A 85 8.44 -12.52 -9.26
C SER A 85 9.53 -11.85 -8.42
N GLN A 86 9.74 -10.56 -8.58
CA GLN A 86 10.73 -9.80 -7.82
C GLN A 86 10.37 -9.71 -6.33
N ARG A 87 9.09 -9.52 -6.01
CA ARG A 87 8.61 -9.56 -4.62
C ARG A 87 8.94 -10.90 -3.97
N ASP A 88 8.60 -11.99 -4.64
CA ASP A 88 8.78 -13.33 -4.10
C ASP A 88 10.27 -13.67 -3.93
N LEU A 89 11.09 -13.21 -4.85
CA LEU A 89 12.55 -13.34 -4.74
C LEU A 89 13.11 -12.54 -3.56
N SER A 90 12.75 -11.25 -3.49
CA SER A 90 13.28 -10.33 -2.48
C SER A 90 12.85 -10.67 -1.07
N CYS A 91 11.66 -11.24 -0.91
CA CYS A 91 11.10 -11.60 0.40
C CYS A 91 11.37 -13.05 0.80
N GLY A 92 12.12 -13.82 -0.01
CA GLY A 92 12.46 -15.20 0.30
C GLY A 92 11.27 -16.16 0.25
N LEU A 93 10.28 -15.88 -0.61
CA LEU A 93 9.05 -16.68 -0.72
C LEU A 93 9.16 -17.81 -1.75
N ARG A 94 10.17 -17.80 -2.61
CA ARG A 94 10.35 -18.82 -3.65
C ARG A 94 10.44 -20.19 -3.03
N ASN A 95 9.69 -21.14 -3.61
CA ASN A 95 9.63 -22.53 -3.17
C ASN A 95 9.12 -22.75 -1.74
N LYS A 96 8.49 -21.71 -1.14
CA LYS A 96 7.86 -21.82 0.16
C LYS A 96 6.34 -21.81 0.05
N LYS A 97 5.68 -22.67 0.81
CA LYS A 97 4.23 -22.61 1.01
C LYS A 97 3.91 -21.54 2.06
N PRO A 98 2.72 -20.93 2.05
CA PRO A 98 2.32 -19.91 3.05
C PRO A 98 2.54 -20.35 4.51
N LYS A 99 2.34 -21.62 4.81
CA LYS A 99 2.60 -22.20 6.15
C LYS A 99 4.06 -22.08 6.61
N GLN A 100 5.01 -21.93 5.66
CA GLN A 100 6.45 -21.87 5.92
C GLN A 100 6.96 -20.42 6.00
N PHE A 101 6.09 -19.43 5.82
CA PHE A 101 6.50 -18.04 5.88
C PHE A 101 6.83 -17.64 7.31
N THR A 102 8.01 -17.07 7.49
CA THR A 102 8.39 -16.41 8.73
C THR A 102 7.70 -15.07 8.86
N THR A 103 7.70 -14.50 10.06
CA THR A 103 7.23 -13.14 10.31
C THR A 103 7.92 -12.14 9.38
N ALA A 104 9.22 -12.29 9.17
CA ALA A 104 10.01 -11.44 8.28
C ALA A 104 9.61 -11.60 6.81
N ASN A 105 9.45 -12.83 6.31
CA ASN A 105 8.99 -13.10 4.94
C ASN A 105 7.62 -12.45 4.69
N MET A 106 6.70 -12.62 5.64
CA MET A 106 5.34 -12.08 5.53
C MET A 106 5.31 -10.56 5.60
N GLY A 107 6.06 -9.97 6.51
CA GLY A 107 6.19 -8.51 6.63
C GLY A 107 6.77 -7.87 5.38
N CYS A 108 7.81 -8.49 4.79
CA CYS A 108 8.39 -8.06 3.52
C CYS A 108 7.36 -8.10 2.37
N SER A 109 6.66 -9.24 2.22
CA SER A 109 5.63 -9.39 1.18
C SER A 109 4.48 -8.40 1.36
N LEU A 110 4.05 -8.17 2.59
CA LEU A 110 3.00 -7.21 2.93
C LEU A 110 3.41 -5.78 2.55
N GLN A 111 4.62 -5.36 2.89
CA GLN A 111 5.14 -4.04 2.56
C GLN A 111 5.15 -3.81 1.04
N LEU A 112 5.71 -4.74 0.27
CA LEU A 112 5.79 -4.61 -1.18
C LEU A 112 4.41 -4.67 -1.84
N THR A 113 3.50 -5.52 -1.35
CA THR A 113 2.14 -5.64 -1.90
C THR A 113 1.33 -4.38 -1.63
N SER A 114 1.42 -3.80 -0.44
CA SER A 114 0.77 -2.53 -0.09
C SER A 114 1.29 -1.39 -0.96
N SER A 115 2.60 -1.27 -1.11
CA SER A 115 3.22 -0.25 -1.97
C SER A 115 2.81 -0.40 -3.44
N ARG A 116 2.69 -1.63 -3.93
CA ARG A 116 2.20 -1.88 -5.30
C ARG A 116 0.74 -1.48 -5.47
N ALA A 117 -0.10 -1.79 -4.49
CA ALA A 117 -1.50 -1.38 -4.50
C ALA A 117 -1.63 0.16 -4.53
N ASP A 118 -0.84 0.86 -3.72
CA ASP A 118 -0.82 2.33 -3.69
C ASP A 118 -0.42 2.92 -5.04
N MET A 119 0.62 2.37 -5.68
CA MET A 119 1.05 2.79 -7.01
C MET A 119 -0.05 2.59 -8.06
N LEU A 120 -0.69 1.43 -8.06
CA LEU A 120 -1.79 1.14 -8.97
C LEU A 120 -2.99 2.06 -8.74
N GLU A 121 -3.26 2.42 -7.48
CA GLU A 121 -4.33 3.38 -7.15
C GLU A 121 -4.05 4.76 -7.74
N VAL A 122 -2.83 5.26 -7.61
CA VAL A 122 -2.41 6.53 -8.22
C VAL A 122 -2.57 6.49 -9.74
N GLN A 123 -2.13 5.41 -10.39
CA GLN A 123 -2.28 5.24 -11.84
C GLN A 123 -3.73 5.26 -12.29
N VAL A 124 -4.61 4.55 -11.57
CA VAL A 124 -6.05 4.53 -11.84
C VAL A 124 -6.66 5.93 -11.69
N LYS A 125 -6.31 6.66 -10.64
CA LYS A 125 -6.78 8.03 -10.43
C LYS A 125 -6.34 8.94 -11.56
N ASN A 126 -5.08 8.91 -11.94
CA ASN A 126 -4.53 9.72 -13.03
C ASN A 126 -5.25 9.45 -14.35
N LYS A 127 -5.50 8.19 -14.69
CA LYS A 127 -6.24 7.82 -15.90
C LYS A 127 -7.72 8.23 -15.86
N THR A 128 -8.31 8.24 -14.69
CA THR A 128 -9.72 8.65 -14.52
C THR A 128 -9.87 10.17 -14.66
N PHE A 129 -8.92 10.96 -14.15
CA PHE A 129 -8.98 12.42 -14.23
C PHE A 129 -8.54 13.00 -15.59
N SER A 130 -7.81 12.25 -16.40
CA SER A 130 -7.35 12.67 -17.73
C SER A 130 -8.36 12.37 -18.85
N ARG A 131 -9.53 11.86 -18.55
CA ARG A 131 -10.66 11.63 -19.46
C ARG A 131 -11.75 12.69 -19.26
#